data_80fb95b3771a5f15afd12d203c88a97b
#
_entry.id   80fb95b3771a5f15afd12d203c88a97b
#
_cell.length_a   1.000
_cell.length_b   1.000
_cell.length_c   1.000
_cell.angle_alpha   90.00
_cell.angle_beta   90.00
_cell.angle_gamma   90.00
#
_symmetry.space_group_name_H-M   'P 1'
#
loop_
_entity.id
_entity.type
_entity.pdbx_description
1 polymer ?
#
loop_
_entity_poly.entity_id
_entity_poly.type
_entity_poly.pdbx_seq_one_letter_code
_entity_poly.pdbx_strand_id
1 'polypeptide(L)'
;MLTPSQRVLIRRSRSCHYCRVAQQEDPEEFAPPVANGVRAGTLLLASTDLMEPTFRRSVIYVVEHNDGGTLGVVLNRPSETAVYNVLPQWTDTVVKPKTMFVGGPVKRDAALCLGTLRVGADPDATPGLRHVAGRIVMVDLDADPESIGAAVEGVRIFAGYSGWTTGQLEGEIDRDDWIVLSALPSDVLAEPRADLWSRVLRRQPMPMPMLATHPVDVSRN
;
A
#
# COMPACT_ATOMS: atom_id res chain seq x y z
N MET A 1 -49.52 22.02 -44.48
CA MET A 1 -48.77 20.78 -44.88
C MET A 1 -47.55 20.68 -44.01
N LEU A 2 -47.63 19.91 -42.94
CA LEU A 2 -46.60 19.71 -41.94
C LEU A 2 -46.17 18.25 -42.01
N THR A 3 -44.88 18.00 -42.22
CA THR A 3 -44.27 16.68 -42.23
C THR A 3 -43.85 16.25 -40.84
N PRO A 4 -43.79 14.95 -40.52
CA PRO A 4 -43.81 14.45 -39.16
C PRO A 4 -42.44 14.21 -38.52
N SER A 5 -42.43 14.29 -37.22
CA SER A 5 -41.42 14.04 -36.20
C SER A 5 -40.42 12.94 -36.51
N GLN A 6 -39.14 13.25 -36.34
CA GLN A 6 -38.11 12.27 -36.10
C GLN A 6 -38.07 11.93 -34.60
N ARG A 7 -38.45 10.72 -34.26
CA ARG A 7 -38.23 10.12 -32.94
C ARG A 7 -36.76 9.65 -32.85
N VAL A 8 -36.02 10.27 -31.97
CA VAL A 8 -34.72 9.79 -31.56
C VAL A 8 -34.88 8.58 -30.66
N LEU A 9 -34.52 7.41 -31.15
CA LEU A 9 -34.45 6.17 -30.36
C LEU A 9 -33.20 6.25 -29.45
N ILE A 10 -33.43 6.46 -28.16
CA ILE A 10 -32.39 6.25 -27.16
C ILE A 10 -32.21 4.73 -27.00
N ARG A 11 -31.14 4.20 -27.58
CA ARG A 11 -30.69 2.83 -27.31
C ARG A 11 -30.26 2.75 -25.87
N ARG A 12 -31.00 2.04 -25.04
CA ARG A 12 -30.56 1.58 -23.72
C ARG A 12 -29.35 0.67 -23.92
N SER A 13 -28.19 1.14 -23.49
CA SER A 13 -26.97 0.37 -23.39
C SER A 13 -27.20 -0.79 -22.40
N ARG A 14 -26.89 -1.99 -22.86
CA ARG A 14 -27.01 -3.24 -22.09
C ARG A 14 -26.10 -3.17 -20.89
N SER A 15 -26.65 -3.43 -19.72
CA SER A 15 -26.00 -3.69 -18.44
C SER A 15 -24.76 -4.54 -18.65
N CYS A 16 -23.61 -3.98 -18.30
CA CYS A 16 -22.33 -4.69 -18.28
C CYS A 16 -22.38 -5.72 -17.14
N HIS A 17 -22.32 -7.00 -17.50
CA HIS A 17 -22.38 -8.13 -16.56
C HIS A 17 -21.20 -8.17 -15.58
N TYR A 18 -20.21 -7.32 -15.78
CA TYR A 18 -19.00 -7.21 -14.95
C TYR A 18 -19.15 -6.32 -13.70
N CYS A 19 -20.23 -5.49 -13.63
CA CYS A 19 -20.44 -4.60 -12.49
C CYS A 19 -21.16 -5.23 -11.30
N ARG A 20 -21.49 -6.52 -11.34
CA ARG A 20 -22.29 -7.19 -10.28
C ARG A 20 -21.50 -8.18 -9.40
N VAL A 21 -20.19 -8.32 -9.59
CA VAL A 21 -19.36 -9.26 -8.82
C VAL A 21 -18.45 -8.54 -7.79
N ALA A 22 -18.44 -7.21 -7.76
CA ALA A 22 -17.58 -6.42 -6.85
C ALA A 22 -18.25 -6.09 -5.48
N GLN A 23 -19.27 -6.81 -5.05
CA GLN A 23 -20.02 -6.46 -3.82
C GLN A 23 -20.08 -7.57 -2.78
N GLN A 24 -19.07 -8.41 -2.67
CA GLN A 24 -18.93 -9.30 -1.49
C GLN A 24 -17.47 -9.74 -1.38
N GLU A 25 -16.58 -8.83 -0.99
CA GLU A 25 -15.29 -9.23 -0.45
C GLU A 25 -15.43 -9.28 1.08
N ASP A 26 -15.44 -10.50 1.61
CA ASP A 26 -15.34 -10.79 3.03
C ASP A 26 -13.98 -10.26 3.53
N PRO A 27 -13.91 -9.52 4.65
CA PRO A 27 -12.65 -8.86 5.09
C PRO A 27 -11.57 -9.81 5.61
N GLU A 28 -11.76 -11.12 5.53
CA GLU A 28 -10.79 -12.14 5.95
C GLU A 28 -10.32 -13.06 4.82
N GLU A 29 -10.58 -12.75 3.56
CA GLU A 29 -10.13 -13.63 2.50
C GLU A 29 -8.60 -13.60 2.35
N PHE A 30 -8.01 -14.74 2.66
CA PHE A 30 -6.63 -15.13 2.52
C PHE A 30 -6.08 -14.72 1.15
N ALA A 31 -5.26 -13.67 1.10
CA ALA A 31 -4.69 -13.21 -0.16
C ALA A 31 -3.60 -14.19 -0.63
N PRO A 32 -3.81 -14.90 -1.75
CA PRO A 32 -2.83 -15.87 -2.26
C PRO A 32 -1.52 -15.17 -2.66
N PRO A 33 -0.39 -15.88 -2.71
CA PRO A 33 0.84 -15.38 -3.28
C PRO A 33 0.60 -14.83 -4.69
N VAL A 34 1.23 -13.72 -5.04
CA VAL A 34 1.08 -13.12 -6.37
C VAL A 34 1.83 -14.00 -7.37
N ALA A 35 1.10 -14.82 -8.12
CA ALA A 35 1.69 -15.77 -9.07
C ALA A 35 2.37 -15.08 -10.28
N ASN A 36 2.16 -13.79 -10.51
CA ASN A 36 2.57 -13.11 -11.74
C ASN A 36 3.21 -11.73 -11.48
N GLY A 37 4.28 -11.69 -10.69
CA GLY A 37 5.15 -10.54 -10.67
C GLY A 37 4.73 -9.35 -9.79
N VAL A 38 5.59 -8.34 -9.73
CA VAL A 38 5.41 -7.10 -8.97
C VAL A 38 4.40 -6.20 -9.66
N ARG A 39 3.56 -5.53 -8.88
CA ARG A 39 2.66 -4.45 -9.32
C ARG A 39 2.35 -3.51 -8.16
N ALA A 40 1.76 -2.37 -8.44
CA ALA A 40 1.19 -1.52 -7.39
C ALA A 40 0.22 -2.34 -6.52
N GLY A 41 0.33 -2.20 -5.20
CA GLY A 41 -0.47 -2.97 -4.25
C GLY A 41 0.14 -4.31 -3.80
N THR A 42 1.34 -4.67 -4.25
CA THR A 42 2.07 -5.84 -3.70
C THR A 42 2.93 -5.46 -2.49
N LEU A 43 3.25 -6.46 -1.67
CA LEU A 43 4.26 -6.36 -0.62
C LEU A 43 5.56 -7.03 -1.11
N LEU A 44 6.67 -6.37 -0.80
CA LEU A 44 8.00 -6.97 -0.85
C LEU A 44 8.44 -7.22 0.60
N LEU A 45 8.55 -8.48 0.98
CA LEU A 45 9.11 -8.85 2.27
C LEU A 45 10.57 -9.19 2.11
N ALA A 46 11.41 -8.54 2.92
CA ALA A 46 12.82 -8.93 3.00
C ALA A 46 12.95 -10.41 3.35
N SER A 47 13.74 -11.16 2.60
CA SER A 47 14.03 -12.56 2.92
C SER A 47 14.82 -12.67 4.24
N THR A 48 14.94 -13.85 4.77
CA THR A 48 15.73 -14.10 5.99
C THR A 48 17.21 -13.83 5.79
N ASP A 49 17.68 -13.95 4.55
CA ASP A 49 19.09 -13.80 4.16
C ASP A 49 19.47 -12.37 3.79
N LEU A 50 18.49 -11.49 3.60
CA LEU A 50 18.71 -10.06 3.37
C LEU A 50 19.13 -9.37 4.67
N MET A 51 20.43 -9.32 4.91
CA MET A 51 21.04 -8.82 6.16
C MET A 51 21.38 -7.32 6.12
N GLU A 52 21.17 -6.64 4.99
CA GLU A 52 21.42 -5.22 4.85
C GLU A 52 20.57 -4.44 5.87
N PRO A 53 21.16 -3.59 6.73
CA PRO A 53 20.49 -2.97 7.88
C PRO A 53 19.25 -2.14 7.52
N THR A 54 19.25 -1.50 6.35
CA THR A 54 18.14 -0.67 5.88
C THR A 54 16.90 -1.51 5.60
N PHE A 55 17.09 -2.74 5.08
CA PHE A 55 15.99 -3.57 4.59
C PHE A 55 15.75 -4.86 5.38
N ARG A 56 16.65 -5.25 6.26
CA ARG A 56 16.47 -6.46 7.09
C ARG A 56 15.08 -6.47 7.75
N ARG A 57 14.29 -7.55 7.51
CA ARG A 57 12.91 -7.71 8.02
C ARG A 57 11.98 -6.53 7.66
N SER A 58 12.25 -5.83 6.58
CA SER A 58 11.34 -4.80 6.11
C SER A 58 10.14 -5.42 5.39
N VAL A 59 9.04 -4.70 5.42
CA VAL A 59 7.83 -4.92 4.64
C VAL A 59 7.62 -3.67 3.82
N ILE A 60 7.78 -3.77 2.51
CA ILE A 60 7.64 -2.63 1.60
C ILE A 60 6.33 -2.78 0.83
N TYR A 61 5.54 -1.73 0.81
CA TYR A 61 4.36 -1.64 -0.04
C TYR A 61 4.73 -0.98 -1.35
N VAL A 62 4.48 -1.65 -2.46
CA VAL A 62 4.72 -1.13 -3.81
C VAL A 62 3.61 -0.14 -4.16
N VAL A 63 4.00 1.13 -4.30
CA VAL A 63 3.09 2.23 -4.65
C VAL A 63 2.96 2.36 -6.16
N GLU A 64 4.07 2.15 -6.88
CA GLU A 64 4.14 2.26 -8.32
C GLU A 64 5.15 1.26 -8.89
N HIS A 65 4.81 0.65 -10.01
CA HIS A 65 5.67 -0.24 -10.78
C HIS A 65 5.34 -0.10 -12.25
N ASN A 66 6.32 0.32 -13.04
CA ASN A 66 6.18 0.56 -14.47
C ASN A 66 7.54 0.42 -15.18
N ASP A 67 7.59 0.69 -16.47
CA ASP A 67 8.81 0.61 -17.28
C ASP A 67 9.95 1.54 -16.81
N GLY A 68 9.64 2.57 -16.02
CA GLY A 68 10.62 3.47 -15.41
C GLY A 68 11.22 2.95 -14.11
N GLY A 69 10.69 1.86 -13.56
CA GLY A 69 11.14 1.25 -12.31
C GLY A 69 10.05 1.05 -11.27
N THR A 70 10.46 0.86 -10.03
CA THR A 70 9.55 0.59 -8.90
C THR A 70 9.75 1.60 -7.79
N LEU A 71 8.65 2.05 -7.21
CA LEU A 71 8.62 2.88 -6.01
C LEU A 71 7.79 2.20 -4.93
N GLY A 72 8.33 2.14 -3.71
CA GLY A 72 7.62 1.59 -2.56
C GLY A 72 7.99 2.30 -1.26
N VAL A 73 7.24 2.03 -0.20
CA VAL A 73 7.49 2.56 1.14
C VAL A 73 7.57 1.46 2.18
N VAL A 74 8.54 1.55 3.09
CA VAL A 74 8.70 0.61 4.20
C VAL A 74 7.61 0.88 5.24
N LEU A 75 6.76 -0.11 5.51
CA LEU A 75 5.59 0.01 6.39
C LEU A 75 5.91 -0.14 7.88
N ASN A 76 7.01 -0.79 8.23
CA ASN A 76 7.31 -1.22 9.60
C ASN A 76 8.53 -0.53 10.23
N ARG A 77 8.82 0.71 9.84
CA ARG A 77 9.91 1.53 10.38
C ARG A 77 9.37 2.86 10.94
N PRO A 78 8.76 2.88 12.13
CA PRO A 78 8.38 4.14 12.76
C PRO A 78 9.63 4.94 13.10
N SER A 79 9.56 6.27 12.96
CA SER A 79 10.60 7.19 13.42
C SER A 79 10.23 7.78 14.78
N GLU A 80 11.16 8.49 15.39
CA GLU A 80 10.92 9.27 16.62
C GLU A 80 10.24 10.62 16.34
N THR A 81 10.14 11.02 15.07
CA THR A 81 9.57 12.31 14.67
C THR A 81 8.05 12.26 14.73
N ALA A 82 7.46 13.02 15.64
CA ALA A 82 6.00 13.17 15.69
C ALA A 82 5.50 13.92 14.44
N VAL A 83 4.37 13.48 13.88
CA VAL A 83 3.73 14.16 12.73
C VAL A 83 3.38 15.61 13.09
N TYR A 84 2.94 15.87 14.31
CA TYR A 84 2.65 17.23 14.79
C TYR A 84 3.80 18.23 14.59
N ASN A 85 5.05 17.77 14.69
CA ASN A 85 6.22 18.66 14.57
C ASN A 85 6.52 19.06 13.11
N VAL A 86 6.03 18.33 12.13
CA VAL A 86 6.34 18.53 10.70
C VAL A 86 5.11 18.95 9.91
N LEU A 87 3.99 18.29 10.17
CA LEU A 87 2.72 18.44 9.47
C LEU A 87 1.56 18.49 10.48
N PRO A 88 1.47 19.55 11.32
CA PRO A 88 0.52 19.61 12.44
C PRO A 88 -0.95 19.48 11.99
N GLN A 89 -1.29 19.95 10.78
CA GLN A 89 -2.63 19.86 10.22
C GLN A 89 -3.09 18.41 9.95
N TRP A 90 -2.16 17.45 9.81
CA TRP A 90 -2.46 16.05 9.55
C TRP A 90 -2.58 15.20 10.82
N THR A 91 -2.32 15.78 12.00
CA THR A 91 -2.23 15.02 13.27
C THR A 91 -3.49 14.23 13.60
N ASP A 92 -4.66 14.72 13.26
CA ASP A 92 -5.92 14.05 13.60
C ASP A 92 -6.30 12.95 12.63
N THR A 93 -5.86 13.05 11.39
CA THR A 93 -6.11 12.06 10.33
C THR A 93 -5.11 10.90 10.38
N VAL A 94 -3.89 11.13 10.92
CA VAL A 94 -2.86 10.09 11.05
C VAL A 94 -3.21 9.09 12.12
N VAL A 95 -3.14 7.79 11.78
CA VAL A 95 -3.35 6.69 12.73
C VAL A 95 -2.20 6.57 13.73
N LYS A 96 -2.49 5.95 14.87
CA LYS A 96 -1.46 5.65 15.89
C LYS A 96 -0.40 4.66 15.37
N PRO A 97 0.88 4.86 15.77
CA PRO A 97 1.42 6.01 16.48
C PRO A 97 1.43 7.23 15.55
N LYS A 98 1.16 8.41 16.11
CA LYS A 98 1.14 9.67 15.36
C LYS A 98 2.56 10.17 15.06
N THR A 99 3.40 9.28 14.49
CA THR A 99 4.79 9.56 14.10
C THR A 99 4.96 9.40 12.59
N MET A 100 5.99 10.04 12.05
CA MET A 100 6.47 9.76 10.71
C MET A 100 7.04 8.34 10.65
N PHE A 101 6.97 7.71 9.49
CA PHE A 101 7.65 6.44 9.21
C PHE A 101 8.81 6.66 8.26
N VAL A 102 9.87 5.89 8.38
CA VAL A 102 10.98 5.90 7.40
C VAL A 102 10.57 5.03 6.22
N GLY A 103 10.18 5.65 5.12
CA GLY A 103 9.71 4.95 3.91
C GLY A 103 10.82 4.34 3.07
N GLY A 104 12.06 4.79 3.26
CA GLY A 104 13.23 4.27 2.54
C GLY A 104 14.40 5.23 2.52
N PRO A 105 15.50 4.86 1.83
CA PRO A 105 16.72 5.66 1.82
C PRO A 105 16.70 6.84 0.84
N VAL A 106 15.76 6.84 -0.13
CA VAL A 106 15.73 7.83 -1.22
C VAL A 106 14.91 9.04 -0.79
N LYS A 107 15.41 10.25 -1.05
CA LYS A 107 14.76 11.55 -0.79
C LYS A 107 14.11 11.63 0.60
N ARG A 108 14.89 11.48 1.65
CA ARG A 108 14.40 11.51 3.05
C ARG A 108 13.79 12.86 3.49
N ASP A 109 13.99 13.90 2.71
CA ASP A 109 13.40 15.24 2.83
C ASP A 109 12.03 15.35 2.16
N ALA A 110 11.64 14.36 1.35
CA ALA A 110 10.30 14.28 0.76
C ALA A 110 9.39 13.39 1.62
N ALA A 111 8.11 13.75 1.66
CA ALA A 111 7.09 12.96 2.35
C ALA A 111 6.13 12.32 1.34
N LEU A 112 5.80 11.04 1.57
CA LEU A 112 4.71 10.33 0.92
C LEU A 112 3.64 10.00 1.95
N CYS A 113 2.38 10.06 1.53
CA CYS A 113 1.26 9.74 2.40
C CYS A 113 0.38 8.66 1.75
N LEU A 114 0.13 7.58 2.49
CA LEU A 114 -0.82 6.55 2.09
C LEU A 114 -2.02 6.56 3.03
N GLY A 115 -3.20 6.38 2.46
CA GLY A 115 -4.46 6.24 3.19
C GLY A 115 -5.19 4.96 2.83
N THR A 116 -6.06 4.51 3.71
CA THR A 116 -7.01 3.43 3.44
C THR A 116 -8.40 4.04 3.30
N LEU A 117 -9.04 3.90 2.15
CA LEU A 117 -10.41 4.39 1.90
C LEU A 117 -11.40 3.72 2.83
N ARG A 118 -12.40 4.46 3.27
CA ARG A 118 -13.60 3.88 3.89
C ARG A 118 -14.34 3.01 2.88
N VAL A 119 -15.04 2.01 3.37
CA VAL A 119 -15.87 1.16 2.51
C VAL A 119 -16.92 2.03 1.80
N GLY A 120 -16.96 1.92 0.47
CA GLY A 120 -17.90 2.69 -0.36
C GLY A 120 -17.44 4.12 -0.71
N ALA A 121 -16.29 4.58 -0.22
CA ALA A 121 -15.73 5.86 -0.64
C ALA A 121 -15.12 5.75 -2.05
N ASP A 122 -15.33 6.81 -2.84
CA ASP A 122 -14.79 6.93 -4.20
C ASP A 122 -13.56 7.86 -4.16
N PRO A 123 -12.36 7.38 -4.51
CA PRO A 123 -11.16 8.21 -4.53
C PRO A 123 -11.27 9.34 -5.55
N ASP A 124 -11.95 9.12 -6.69
CA ASP A 124 -12.08 10.11 -7.75
C ASP A 124 -13.03 11.26 -7.37
N ALA A 125 -13.90 11.05 -6.37
CA ALA A 125 -14.78 12.07 -5.82
C ALA A 125 -14.11 12.99 -4.79
N THR A 126 -12.89 12.66 -4.33
CA THR A 126 -12.19 13.42 -3.29
C THR A 126 -10.88 13.99 -3.84
N PRO A 127 -10.81 15.32 -4.10
CA PRO A 127 -9.58 15.95 -4.57
C PRO A 127 -8.40 15.69 -3.60
N GLY A 128 -7.24 15.37 -4.15
CA GLY A 128 -6.05 15.04 -3.36
C GLY A 128 -5.88 13.56 -3.07
N LEU A 129 -6.80 12.69 -3.53
CA LEU A 129 -6.62 11.24 -3.50
C LEU A 129 -6.23 10.71 -4.89
N ARG A 130 -5.29 9.80 -4.92
CA ARG A 130 -4.91 9.03 -6.11
C ARG A 130 -4.96 7.55 -5.78
N HIS A 131 -5.79 6.81 -6.51
CA HIS A 131 -5.91 5.37 -6.33
C HIS A 131 -4.57 4.65 -6.59
N VAL A 132 -4.22 3.70 -5.73
CA VAL A 132 -3.04 2.83 -5.87
C VAL A 132 -3.48 1.41 -6.16
N ALA A 133 -4.14 0.76 -5.21
CA ALA A 133 -4.68 -0.59 -5.38
C ALA A 133 -5.71 -0.90 -4.29
N GLY A 134 -6.80 -1.59 -4.64
CA GLY A 134 -7.87 -1.93 -3.71
C GLY A 134 -8.41 -0.69 -3.00
N ARG A 135 -8.33 -0.64 -1.67
CA ARG A 135 -8.73 0.54 -0.89
C ARG A 135 -7.55 1.46 -0.50
N ILE A 136 -6.37 1.22 -1.05
CA ILE A 136 -5.20 2.05 -0.76
C ILE A 136 -5.10 3.18 -1.77
N VAL A 137 -4.91 4.38 -1.24
CA VAL A 137 -4.73 5.62 -1.99
C VAL A 137 -3.45 6.32 -1.57
N MET A 138 -2.83 7.01 -2.50
CA MET A 138 -1.86 8.06 -2.20
C MET A 138 -2.61 9.34 -1.90
N VAL A 139 -2.16 10.05 -0.86
CA VAL A 139 -2.77 11.28 -0.37
C VAL A 139 -1.84 12.44 -0.66
N ASP A 140 -2.36 13.47 -1.30
CA ASP A 140 -1.67 14.75 -1.46
C ASP A 140 -1.65 15.49 -0.12
N LEU A 141 -0.45 15.78 0.39
CA LEU A 141 -0.28 16.47 1.68
C LEU A 141 -0.60 17.98 1.62
N ASP A 142 -0.75 18.53 0.42
CA ASP A 142 -1.22 19.90 0.19
C ASP A 142 -2.76 20.00 0.13
N ALA A 143 -3.46 18.85 0.10
CA ALA A 143 -4.92 18.81 0.16
C ALA A 143 -5.46 19.14 1.56
N ASP A 144 -6.76 19.45 1.63
CA ASP A 144 -7.44 19.71 2.90
C ASP A 144 -7.57 18.42 3.75
N PRO A 145 -6.93 18.35 4.94
CA PRO A 145 -6.96 17.15 5.78
C PRO A 145 -8.36 16.76 6.28
N GLU A 146 -9.28 17.72 6.42
CA GLU A 146 -10.64 17.45 6.88
C GLU A 146 -11.43 16.72 5.79
N SER A 147 -11.32 17.18 4.56
CA SER A 147 -11.91 16.57 3.39
C SER A 147 -11.39 15.13 3.17
N ILE A 148 -10.07 14.96 3.26
CA ILE A 148 -9.43 13.64 3.17
C ILE A 148 -9.89 12.73 4.32
N GLY A 149 -9.93 13.23 5.57
CA GLY A 149 -10.33 12.48 6.76
C GLY A 149 -11.75 11.92 6.68
N ALA A 150 -12.65 12.60 5.95
CA ALA A 150 -14.00 12.10 5.70
C ALA A 150 -14.01 10.84 4.80
N ALA A 151 -13.09 10.75 3.82
CA ALA A 151 -13.03 9.68 2.83
C ALA A 151 -12.19 8.48 3.28
N VAL A 152 -11.24 8.65 4.21
CA VAL A 152 -10.31 7.59 4.62
C VAL A 152 -10.58 7.09 6.04
N GLU A 153 -10.19 5.85 6.35
CA GLU A 153 -10.16 5.31 7.71
C GLU A 153 -9.01 5.92 8.52
N GLY A 154 -7.97 6.35 7.83
CA GLY A 154 -6.80 7.02 8.36
C GLY A 154 -5.67 7.05 7.36
N VAL A 155 -4.61 7.75 7.70
CA VAL A 155 -3.43 7.89 6.85
C VAL A 155 -2.15 7.58 7.62
N ARG A 156 -1.07 7.28 6.88
CA ARG A 156 0.30 7.14 7.38
C ARG A 156 1.25 7.91 6.48
N ILE A 157 2.17 8.65 7.11
CA ILE A 157 3.10 9.54 6.41
C ILE A 157 4.51 8.95 6.54
N PHE A 158 5.18 8.88 5.40
CA PHE A 158 6.51 8.29 5.23
C PHE A 158 7.51 9.36 4.83
N ALA A 159 8.65 9.43 5.50
CA ALA A 159 9.80 10.23 5.09
C ALA A 159 10.68 9.40 4.16
N GLY A 160 10.86 9.87 2.93
CA GLY A 160 11.56 9.14 1.88
C GLY A 160 10.81 7.92 1.36
N TYR A 161 11.46 7.22 0.44
CA TYR A 161 10.91 6.01 -0.20
C TYR A 161 12.03 5.04 -0.59
N SER A 162 11.66 3.82 -0.96
CA SER A 162 12.50 2.82 -1.58
C SER A 162 12.27 2.85 -3.09
N GLY A 163 13.33 2.88 -3.87
CA GLY A 163 13.25 2.97 -5.32
C GLY A 163 14.20 2.00 -5.99
N TRP A 164 13.72 1.40 -7.07
CA TRP A 164 14.47 0.50 -7.95
C TRP A 164 14.39 1.01 -9.38
N THR A 165 15.51 1.00 -10.07
CA THR A 165 15.55 1.24 -11.51
C THR A 165 14.98 0.02 -12.26
N THR A 166 14.67 0.22 -13.56
CA THR A 166 14.19 -0.86 -14.45
C THR A 166 15.09 -2.09 -14.35
N GLY A 167 14.51 -3.26 -14.10
CA GLY A 167 15.20 -4.54 -14.01
C GLY A 167 15.98 -4.77 -12.70
N GLN A 168 16.15 -3.77 -11.85
CA GLN A 168 16.88 -3.91 -10.60
C GLN A 168 16.11 -4.77 -9.60
N LEU A 169 14.81 -4.49 -9.40
CA LEU A 169 13.98 -5.25 -8.47
C LEU A 169 13.83 -6.70 -8.91
N GLU A 170 13.64 -6.93 -10.19
CA GLU A 170 13.55 -8.27 -10.77
C GLU A 170 14.83 -9.07 -10.49
N GLY A 171 16.00 -8.44 -10.68
CA GLY A 171 17.28 -9.08 -10.36
C GLY A 171 17.47 -9.34 -8.86
N GLU A 172 16.89 -8.53 -7.97
CA GLU A 172 16.90 -8.78 -6.52
C GLU A 172 15.92 -9.91 -6.15
N ILE A 173 14.78 -10.01 -6.80
CA ILE A 173 13.82 -11.12 -6.62
C ILE A 173 14.42 -12.43 -7.12
N ASP A 174 15.10 -12.44 -8.27
CA ASP A 174 15.77 -13.63 -8.83
C ASP A 174 16.90 -14.16 -7.93
N ARG A 175 17.44 -13.31 -7.03
CA ARG A 175 18.40 -13.70 -5.99
C ARG A 175 17.77 -14.07 -4.67
N ASP A 176 16.44 -14.16 -4.61
CA ASP A 176 15.66 -14.43 -3.39
C ASP A 176 15.84 -13.35 -2.29
N ASP A 177 16.21 -12.11 -2.63
CA ASP A 177 16.28 -11.00 -1.67
C ASP A 177 14.89 -10.59 -1.17
N TRP A 178 13.85 -10.73 -2.02
CA TRP A 178 12.47 -10.32 -1.76
C TRP A 178 11.47 -11.45 -2.00
N ILE A 179 10.53 -11.59 -1.06
CA ILE A 179 9.34 -12.41 -1.21
C ILE A 179 8.19 -11.50 -1.63
N VAL A 180 7.59 -11.77 -2.81
CA VAL A 180 6.49 -10.97 -3.37
C VAL A 180 5.15 -11.54 -2.91
N LEU A 181 4.33 -10.73 -2.22
CA LEU A 181 3.06 -11.16 -1.64
C LEU A 181 1.96 -10.12 -1.90
N SER A 182 0.69 -10.53 -1.77
CA SER A 182 -0.44 -9.60 -1.81
C SER A 182 -0.54 -8.78 -0.52
N ALA A 183 -0.79 -7.48 -0.64
CA ALA A 183 -1.09 -6.61 0.48
C ALA A 183 -2.56 -6.72 0.90
N LEU A 184 -2.82 -6.55 2.20
CA LEU A 184 -4.14 -6.22 2.73
C LEU A 184 -4.17 -4.72 3.08
N PRO A 185 -5.33 -4.05 2.98
CA PRO A 185 -5.46 -2.65 3.40
C PRO A 185 -5.00 -2.41 4.84
N SER A 186 -5.23 -3.38 5.74
CA SER A 186 -4.80 -3.35 7.13
C SER A 186 -3.27 -3.39 7.34
N ASP A 187 -2.49 -3.75 6.32
CA ASP A 187 -1.02 -3.77 6.43
C ASP A 187 -0.44 -2.35 6.40
N VAL A 188 -1.03 -1.48 5.59
CA VAL A 188 -0.55 -0.08 5.43
C VAL A 188 -0.72 0.69 6.73
N LEU A 189 -1.81 0.47 7.46
CA LEU A 189 -2.10 1.13 8.74
C LEU A 189 -1.73 0.27 9.96
N ALA A 190 -0.95 -0.80 9.79
CA ALA A 190 -0.60 -1.73 10.86
C ALA A 190 0.11 -1.03 12.02
N GLU A 191 -0.24 -1.41 13.26
CA GLU A 191 0.47 -0.92 14.44
C GLU A 191 1.93 -1.40 14.47
N PRO A 192 2.91 -0.54 14.78
CA PRO A 192 4.34 -0.91 14.78
C PRO A 192 4.72 -1.96 15.82
N ARG A 193 3.93 -2.10 16.89
CA ARG A 193 4.14 -3.12 17.93
C ARG A 193 3.86 -4.53 17.44
N ALA A 194 3.01 -4.67 16.41
CA ALA A 194 2.85 -5.94 15.73
C ALA A 194 4.06 -6.13 14.80
N ASP A 195 4.79 -7.22 14.97
CA ASP A 195 5.81 -7.63 13.99
C ASP A 195 5.11 -7.91 12.65
N LEU A 196 4.99 -6.85 11.83
CA LEU A 196 4.28 -6.89 10.55
C LEU A 196 4.88 -7.95 9.62
N TRP A 197 6.21 -8.09 9.60
CA TRP A 197 6.91 -9.06 8.78
C TRP A 197 6.46 -10.50 9.13
N SER A 198 6.51 -10.88 10.41
CA SER A 198 6.03 -12.19 10.85
C SER A 198 4.53 -12.36 10.65
N ARG A 199 3.73 -11.30 10.84
CA ARG A 199 2.28 -11.35 10.62
C ARG A 199 1.93 -11.65 9.18
N VAL A 200 2.61 -10.99 8.24
CA VAL A 200 2.40 -11.22 6.81
C VAL A 200 2.78 -12.65 6.41
N LEU A 201 3.89 -13.19 6.93
CA LEU A 201 4.30 -14.57 6.67
C LEU A 201 3.32 -15.60 7.24
N ARG A 202 2.83 -15.39 8.47
CA ARG A 202 1.93 -16.35 9.14
C ARG A 202 0.59 -16.53 8.44
N ARG A 203 0.16 -15.57 7.65
CA ARG A 203 -1.08 -15.67 6.87
C ARG A 203 -0.90 -16.34 5.51
N GLN A 204 0.34 -16.73 5.16
CA GLN A 204 0.62 -17.40 3.89
C GLN A 204 0.45 -18.93 4.01
N PRO A 205 0.30 -19.66 2.88
CA PRO A 205 0.36 -21.11 2.87
C PRO A 205 1.72 -21.65 3.35
N MET A 206 1.72 -22.89 3.84
CA MET A 206 2.97 -23.56 4.14
C MET A 206 3.86 -23.67 2.88
N PRO A 207 5.19 -23.50 2.99
CA PRO A 207 6.00 -23.44 4.23
C PRO A 207 6.26 -22.03 4.77
N MET A 208 5.75 -20.95 4.16
CA MET A 208 6.10 -19.56 4.51
C MET A 208 5.90 -19.20 5.99
N PRO A 209 4.84 -19.66 6.70
CA PRO A 209 4.70 -19.38 8.13
C PRO A 209 5.88 -19.84 8.99
N MET A 210 6.65 -20.83 8.55
CA MET A 210 7.84 -21.30 9.26
C MET A 210 8.95 -20.24 9.26
N LEU A 211 9.06 -19.43 8.23
CA LEU A 211 10.03 -18.32 8.17
C LEU A 211 9.77 -17.27 9.28
N ALA A 212 8.52 -17.13 9.72
CA ALA A 212 8.17 -16.21 10.80
C ALA A 212 8.80 -16.57 12.16
N THR A 213 9.32 -17.78 12.31
CA THR A 213 10.03 -18.25 13.53
C THR A 213 11.53 -17.96 13.49
N HIS A 214 12.05 -17.49 12.34
CA HIS A 214 13.47 -17.18 12.20
C HIS A 214 13.88 -16.06 13.19
N PRO A 215 14.95 -16.26 14.00
CA PRO A 215 15.35 -15.28 14.99
C PRO A 215 15.76 -13.94 14.38
N VAL A 216 15.49 -12.86 15.09
CA VAL A 216 15.86 -11.49 14.66
C VAL A 216 17.37 -11.33 14.70
N ASP A 217 18.06 -12.02 15.58
CA ASP A 217 19.50 -11.93 15.78
C ASP A 217 20.14 -13.32 15.78
N VAL A 218 20.79 -13.65 14.68
CA VAL A 218 21.48 -14.96 14.51
C VAL A 218 22.79 -15.01 15.32
N SER A 219 23.31 -13.86 15.78
CA SER A 219 24.56 -13.76 16.53
C SER A 219 24.42 -14.08 18.03
N ARG A 220 23.21 -14.37 18.50
CA ARG A 220 22.90 -14.65 19.91
C ARG A 220 22.68 -16.14 20.25
N ASN A 221 23.14 -17.04 19.39
CA ASN A 221 23.22 -18.48 19.73
C ASN A 221 24.64 -18.87 20.06
#